data_ce8bb2ab490609a0f1ebd8d0f1db73a6
#
_entry.id   ce8bb2ab490609a0f1ebd8d0f1db73a6
#
_cell.length_a   1.000
_cell.length_b   1.000
_cell.length_c   1.000
_cell.angle_alpha   90.00
_cell.angle_beta   90.00
_cell.angle_gamma   90.00
#
_symmetry.space_group_name_H-M   'P 1'
#
loop_
_entity.id
_entity.type
_entity.pdbx_description
1 polymer ?
#
loop_
_entity_poly.entity_id
_entity_poly.type
_entity_poly.pdbx_seq_one_letter_code
_entity_poly.pdbx_strand_id
1 'polypeptide(L)'
;VKNNNNLLEVPNINSKDAKLKKLIYDVDESLFNEDNYSYEKFEHLCVCSGGTTSSCAKNGFTTLDLRKNHSKIHLDRKTNLVTIGGGVIMGDLLNHLQKHNRSFPIGLSKLPGAGYILTGGVSPLSRTYGLAIDNIESIKGFLGNGTFISLKKNQINLEEQLIWEAIKGAAPFFSIITEIELKTIQSNSIKVIEGFVNLNELTEIIKLSEEFPENISLQWIYAQKIYVYIFAELKNNLEDKRTEEYLMHLEKFPTLEKQFYENFNKINFFPKELNLYELNANNHSEVISLLGEDLKNDIPIFIKCLDEIMDNKPNNSCYIASQQLGCKTKKLNHGSSFFVHRKSTWKPWIYASWKKNDLQEKEIALEWIYKSWSKLKKFYPNIHLAQLHNHLNSHDEEIKLAFGDRMNELKTLKNIFDPQGILPPL
;
A
#
# COMPACT_ATOMS: atom_id res chain seq x y z
N VAL A 1 18.55 -19.44 -17.08
CA VAL A 1 17.40 -19.54 -16.17
C VAL A 1 17.55 -20.81 -15.38
N LYS A 2 17.94 -20.73 -14.11
CA LYS A 2 17.96 -21.89 -13.21
C LYS A 2 16.54 -22.14 -12.72
N ASN A 3 15.99 -23.27 -13.09
CA ASN A 3 14.69 -23.73 -12.64
C ASN A 3 14.82 -24.13 -11.15
N ASN A 4 14.43 -23.29 -10.23
CA ASN A 4 14.35 -23.64 -8.83
C ASN A 4 12.91 -24.06 -8.51
N ASN A 5 12.69 -25.36 -8.32
CA ASN A 5 11.41 -25.95 -7.93
C ASN A 5 11.02 -25.57 -6.48
N ASN A 6 11.32 -24.38 -6.03
CA ASN A 6 10.88 -23.90 -4.72
C ASN A 6 9.44 -23.43 -4.82
N LEU A 7 8.57 -24.06 -4.04
CA LEU A 7 7.21 -23.57 -3.83
C LEU A 7 7.30 -22.23 -3.08
N LEU A 8 6.73 -21.18 -3.65
CA LEU A 8 6.54 -19.92 -2.95
C LEU A 8 5.21 -20.03 -2.18
N GLU A 9 5.26 -20.10 -0.86
CA GLU A 9 4.07 -19.87 -0.04
C GLU A 9 3.79 -18.37 -0.05
N VAL A 10 2.67 -18.00 -0.66
CA VAL A 10 2.21 -16.62 -0.72
C VAL A 10 1.08 -16.47 0.27
N PRO A 11 1.16 -15.54 1.24
CA PRO A 11 0.03 -15.19 2.09
C PRO A 11 -1.16 -14.75 1.21
N ASN A 12 -2.37 -15.03 1.64
CA ASN A 12 -3.60 -14.56 0.97
C ASN A 12 -3.95 -15.21 -0.37
N ILE A 13 -3.52 -16.45 -0.63
CA ILE A 13 -3.93 -17.17 -1.83
C ILE A 13 -5.42 -17.53 -1.76
N ASN A 14 -6.16 -17.23 -2.84
CA ASN A 14 -7.55 -17.62 -2.96
C ASN A 14 -7.69 -19.14 -3.12
N SER A 15 -8.57 -19.76 -2.34
CA SER A 15 -8.65 -21.20 -2.15
C SER A 15 -9.02 -22.04 -3.38
N LYS A 16 -9.63 -21.47 -4.42
CA LYS A 16 -9.93 -22.21 -5.66
C LYS A 16 -8.67 -22.68 -6.38
N ASP A 17 -7.57 -21.97 -6.21
CA ASP A 17 -6.30 -22.22 -6.87
C ASP A 17 -5.19 -22.69 -5.88
N ALA A 18 -5.57 -23.20 -4.71
CA ALA A 18 -4.65 -23.57 -3.64
C ALA A 18 -3.66 -24.71 -3.99
N LYS A 19 -3.80 -25.35 -5.13
CA LYS A 19 -2.79 -26.27 -5.70
C LYS A 19 -1.82 -25.54 -6.62
N LEU A 20 -1.37 -24.37 -6.21
CA LEU A 20 -0.41 -23.58 -6.95
C LEU A 20 0.95 -24.28 -6.99
N LYS A 21 1.16 -25.09 -8.00
CA LYS A 21 2.51 -25.47 -8.43
C LYS A 21 3.10 -24.26 -9.16
N LYS A 22 4.12 -23.64 -8.58
CA LYS A 22 4.82 -22.54 -9.20
C LYS A 22 6.18 -22.93 -9.63
N LEU A 23 6.44 -22.57 -10.84
CA LEU A 23 7.79 -22.34 -11.28
C LEU A 23 8.17 -20.93 -10.83
N ILE A 24 9.01 -20.83 -9.79
CA ILE A 24 9.68 -19.60 -9.42
C ILE A 24 10.97 -19.60 -10.22
N TYR A 25 11.10 -18.61 -11.08
CA TYR A 25 12.37 -18.38 -11.77
C TYR A 25 13.16 -17.37 -10.97
N ASP A 26 14.39 -17.73 -10.63
CA ASP A 26 15.39 -16.73 -10.25
C ASP A 26 15.58 -15.85 -11.48
N VAL A 27 15.41 -14.56 -11.31
CA VAL A 27 15.68 -13.60 -12.36
C VAL A 27 17.18 -13.57 -12.53
N ASP A 28 17.69 -14.25 -13.56
CA ASP A 28 19.07 -14.13 -13.97
C ASP A 28 19.24 -12.76 -14.65
N GLU A 29 20.21 -11.98 -14.20
CA GLU A 29 20.52 -10.66 -14.80
C GLU A 29 20.81 -10.79 -16.31
N SER A 30 21.27 -11.96 -16.77
CA SER A 30 21.45 -12.25 -18.19
C SER A 30 20.14 -12.25 -19.01
N LEU A 31 18.98 -12.43 -18.36
CA LEU A 31 17.65 -12.31 -19.01
C LEU A 31 17.27 -10.84 -19.25
N PHE A 32 17.90 -9.91 -18.57
CA PHE A 32 17.64 -8.48 -18.62
C PHE A 32 18.79 -7.71 -19.28
N ASN A 33 19.65 -8.35 -20.05
CA ASN A 33 20.60 -7.67 -20.89
C ASN A 33 19.87 -6.94 -22.01
N GLU A 34 20.21 -5.67 -22.21
CA GLU A 34 19.59 -4.73 -23.14
C GLU A 34 19.42 -5.25 -24.56
N ASP A 35 20.21 -6.27 -24.96
CA ASP A 35 20.26 -6.80 -26.34
C ASP A 35 19.52 -8.12 -26.57
N ASN A 36 19.03 -8.84 -25.55
CA ASN A 36 18.59 -10.24 -25.71
C ASN A 36 17.34 -10.64 -24.91
N TYR A 37 16.48 -9.72 -24.53
CA TYR A 37 15.27 -10.10 -23.82
C TYR A 37 14.20 -10.67 -24.76
N SER A 38 13.96 -11.97 -24.69
CA SER A 38 12.87 -12.64 -25.41
C SER A 38 11.74 -12.99 -24.45
N TYR A 39 10.66 -12.20 -24.44
CA TYR A 39 9.41 -12.51 -23.75
C TYR A 39 8.66 -13.70 -24.37
N GLU A 40 9.07 -14.19 -25.54
CA GLU A 40 8.43 -15.30 -26.26
C GLU A 40 8.34 -16.61 -25.46
N LYS A 41 9.02 -16.67 -24.29
CA LYS A 41 9.02 -17.86 -23.42
C LYS A 41 7.92 -17.86 -22.35
N PHE A 42 7.20 -16.77 -22.17
CA PHE A 42 6.24 -16.64 -21.07
C PHE A 42 4.86 -16.26 -21.61
N GLU A 43 3.87 -17.11 -21.38
CA GLU A 43 2.48 -16.78 -21.71
C GLU A 43 1.91 -15.76 -20.71
N HIS A 44 2.26 -15.90 -19.40
CA HIS A 44 1.77 -15.01 -18.36
C HIS A 44 2.79 -14.87 -17.21
N LEU A 45 3.00 -13.66 -16.75
CA LEU A 45 3.91 -13.31 -15.65
C LEU A 45 3.21 -12.68 -14.46
N CYS A 46 3.62 -13.11 -13.26
CA CYS A 46 3.42 -12.39 -12.02
C CYS A 46 4.76 -11.87 -11.52
N VAL A 47 4.79 -10.71 -10.89
CA VAL A 47 6.01 -10.15 -10.28
C VAL A 47 5.88 -10.21 -8.76
N CYS A 48 6.83 -10.86 -8.10
CA CYS A 48 6.91 -10.92 -6.65
C CYS A 48 8.00 -9.97 -6.15
N SER A 49 7.58 -8.90 -5.49
CA SER A 49 8.45 -7.95 -4.78
C SER A 49 8.55 -8.31 -3.29
N GLY A 50 7.48 -8.15 -2.50
CA GLY A 50 7.43 -8.51 -1.08
C GLY A 50 6.74 -9.85 -0.78
N GLY A 51 5.93 -10.34 -1.70
CA GLY A 51 5.16 -11.59 -1.52
C GLY A 51 3.98 -11.45 -0.55
N THR A 52 3.46 -10.25 -0.32
CA THR A 52 2.38 -9.98 0.64
C THR A 52 0.98 -9.94 0.03
N THR A 53 0.85 -10.20 -1.28
CA THR A 53 -0.44 -10.23 -1.98
C THR A 53 -0.59 -11.49 -2.80
N SER A 54 -1.83 -11.93 -3.02
CA SER A 54 -2.14 -13.09 -3.88
C SER A 54 -1.77 -12.87 -5.36
N SER A 55 -1.69 -11.60 -5.78
CA SER A 55 -1.36 -11.23 -7.17
C SER A 55 0.06 -11.57 -7.59
N CYS A 56 1.00 -11.78 -6.64
CA CYS A 56 2.37 -12.14 -6.97
C CYS A 56 2.52 -13.61 -7.39
N ALA A 57 1.42 -14.36 -7.41
CA ALA A 57 1.44 -15.79 -7.66
C ALA A 57 0.07 -16.31 -8.11
N LYS A 58 -0.01 -16.90 -9.29
CA LYS A 58 -1.24 -17.44 -9.89
C LYS A 58 -0.99 -18.77 -10.59
N ASN A 59 -1.99 -19.67 -10.54
CA ASN A 59 -1.88 -20.96 -11.25
C ASN A 59 -1.75 -20.76 -12.76
N GLY A 60 -0.86 -21.48 -13.40
CA GLY A 60 -0.57 -21.34 -14.82
C GLY A 60 0.32 -20.14 -15.20
N PHE A 61 0.68 -19.29 -14.23
CA PHE A 61 1.58 -18.15 -14.45
C PHE A 61 3.00 -18.46 -13.97
N THR A 62 3.98 -17.87 -14.63
CA THR A 62 5.35 -17.80 -14.10
C THR A 62 5.47 -16.65 -13.14
N THR A 63 6.10 -16.85 -11.98
CA THR A 63 6.42 -15.79 -11.03
C THR A 63 7.89 -15.38 -11.15
N LEU A 64 8.14 -14.11 -11.43
CA LEU A 64 9.46 -13.49 -11.31
C LEU A 64 9.66 -13.03 -9.87
N ASP A 65 10.51 -13.75 -9.12
CA ASP A 65 10.81 -13.40 -7.74
C ASP A 65 12.03 -12.48 -7.67
N LEU A 66 11.78 -11.19 -7.47
CA LEU A 66 12.83 -10.16 -7.42
C LEU A 66 13.63 -10.16 -6.10
N ARG A 67 13.16 -10.86 -5.05
CA ARG A 67 13.74 -10.78 -3.69
C ARG A 67 15.16 -11.35 -3.61
N LYS A 68 15.53 -12.28 -4.47
CA LYS A 68 16.87 -12.91 -4.45
C LYS A 68 17.94 -12.03 -5.10
N ASN A 69 17.68 -11.55 -6.31
CA ASN A 69 18.69 -10.87 -7.13
C ASN A 69 18.54 -9.35 -7.13
N HIS A 70 17.36 -8.81 -6.77
CA HIS A 70 17.06 -7.38 -6.75
C HIS A 70 16.73 -6.89 -5.32
N SER A 71 17.53 -7.26 -4.32
CA SER A 71 17.34 -6.86 -2.90
C SER A 71 18.43 -5.91 -2.38
N LYS A 72 19.27 -5.36 -3.27
CA LYS A 72 20.33 -4.41 -2.88
C LYS A 72 19.72 -3.08 -2.44
N ILE A 73 20.35 -2.47 -1.42
CA ILE A 73 20.03 -1.13 -0.91
C ILE A 73 21.33 -0.34 -0.85
N HIS A 74 21.36 0.83 -1.49
CA HIS A 74 22.51 1.72 -1.48
C HIS A 74 22.09 3.16 -1.22
N LEU A 75 22.60 3.76 -0.14
CA LEU A 75 22.36 5.17 0.20
C LEU A 75 23.55 6.04 -0.24
N ASP A 76 23.32 6.97 -1.14
CA ASP A 76 24.25 8.06 -1.41
C ASP A 76 24.13 9.13 -0.31
N ARG A 77 25.14 9.22 0.53
CA ARG A 77 25.17 10.17 1.66
C ARG A 77 25.32 11.63 1.22
N LYS A 78 25.75 11.91 0.00
CA LYS A 78 25.92 13.28 -0.50
C LYS A 78 24.57 13.84 -0.95
N THR A 79 23.78 13.04 -1.65
CA THR A 79 22.47 13.44 -2.19
C THR A 79 21.33 13.07 -1.27
N ASN A 80 21.53 12.16 -0.30
CA ASN A 80 20.50 11.53 0.52
C ASN A 80 19.44 10.77 -0.32
N LEU A 81 19.82 10.30 -1.50
CA LEU A 81 19.03 9.40 -2.31
C LEU A 81 19.39 7.96 -1.98
N VAL A 82 18.39 7.08 -1.93
CA VAL A 82 18.59 5.65 -1.74
C VAL A 82 18.15 4.91 -3.00
N THR A 83 19.03 4.09 -3.54
CA THR A 83 18.73 3.16 -4.62
C THR A 83 18.38 1.81 -4.04
N ILE A 84 17.22 1.28 -4.41
CA ILE A 84 16.72 -0.03 -3.97
C ILE A 84 16.42 -0.93 -5.17
N GLY A 85 16.69 -2.21 -5.02
CA GLY A 85 16.19 -3.22 -5.96
C GLY A 85 14.69 -3.46 -5.81
N GLY A 86 14.03 -3.91 -6.89
CA GLY A 86 12.58 -4.17 -6.91
C GLY A 86 12.08 -5.23 -5.92
N GLY A 87 12.98 -6.06 -5.38
CA GLY A 87 12.71 -7.09 -4.37
C GLY A 87 12.97 -6.67 -2.93
N VAL A 88 13.30 -5.39 -2.67
CA VAL A 88 13.55 -4.87 -1.32
C VAL A 88 12.25 -4.81 -0.53
N ILE A 89 12.29 -5.31 0.72
CA ILE A 89 11.19 -5.22 1.68
C ILE A 89 11.30 -3.88 2.44
N MET A 90 10.17 -3.23 2.71
CA MET A 90 10.13 -1.91 3.36
C MET A 90 10.80 -1.89 4.74
N GLY A 91 10.73 -3.00 5.48
CA GLY A 91 11.42 -3.15 6.76
C GLY A 91 12.95 -3.11 6.61
N ASP A 92 13.49 -3.75 5.58
CA ASP A 92 14.93 -3.76 5.31
C ASP A 92 15.40 -2.37 4.87
N LEU A 93 14.61 -1.67 4.07
CA LEU A 93 14.86 -0.28 3.71
C LEU A 93 14.95 0.62 4.95
N LEU A 94 13.96 0.55 5.86
CA LEU A 94 14.00 1.34 7.10
C LEU A 94 15.20 1.00 7.98
N ASN A 95 15.50 -0.30 8.14
CA ASN A 95 16.66 -0.76 8.93
C ASN A 95 17.98 -0.25 8.36
N HIS A 96 18.09 -0.20 7.03
CA HIS A 96 19.27 0.37 6.36
C HIS A 96 19.36 1.89 6.58
N LEU A 97 18.28 2.63 6.36
CA LEU A 97 18.22 4.08 6.47
C LEU A 97 18.47 4.58 7.89
N GLN A 98 17.98 3.86 8.90
CA GLN A 98 18.14 4.22 10.31
C GLN A 98 19.61 4.35 10.72
N LYS A 99 20.50 3.50 10.17
CA LYS A 99 21.96 3.54 10.43
C LYS A 99 22.60 4.88 10.01
N HIS A 100 21.88 5.66 9.21
CA HIS A 100 22.32 6.95 8.66
C HIS A 100 21.43 8.12 9.10
N ASN A 101 20.62 7.93 10.14
CA ASN A 101 19.65 8.91 10.62
C ASN A 101 18.69 9.38 9.53
N ARG A 102 18.32 8.45 8.63
CA ARG A 102 17.35 8.66 7.54
C ARG A 102 16.14 7.77 7.72
N SER A 103 15.04 8.13 7.07
CA SER A 103 13.81 7.37 7.02
C SER A 103 13.15 7.48 5.65
N PHE A 104 12.05 6.74 5.47
CA PHE A 104 11.22 6.77 4.27
C PHE A 104 9.74 6.54 4.65
N PRO A 105 8.75 7.18 4.00
CA PRO A 105 7.34 7.01 4.33
C PRO A 105 6.81 5.65 3.90
N ILE A 106 6.97 4.64 4.76
CA ILE A 106 6.35 3.32 4.57
C ILE A 106 4.98 3.25 5.25
N GLY A 107 4.17 2.22 4.89
CA GLY A 107 2.87 1.95 5.51
C GLY A 107 2.96 1.41 6.93
N LEU A 108 1.82 0.95 7.44
CA LEU A 108 1.69 0.39 8.79
C LEU A 108 2.36 -0.98 8.95
N SER A 109 2.76 -1.61 7.84
CA SER A 109 3.46 -2.89 7.84
C SER A 109 4.85 -2.73 7.24
N LYS A 110 5.82 -3.43 7.81
CA LYS A 110 7.20 -3.52 7.33
C LYS A 110 7.38 -4.62 6.27
N LEU A 111 6.37 -5.46 6.05
CA LEU A 111 6.43 -6.63 5.17
C LEU A 111 6.32 -6.34 3.66
N PRO A 112 5.56 -5.33 3.20
CA PRO A 112 5.44 -5.07 1.76
C PRO A 112 6.80 -4.80 1.10
N GLY A 113 6.90 -5.20 -0.17
CA GLY A 113 8.05 -4.90 -1.02
C GLY A 113 7.89 -3.58 -1.79
N ALA A 114 8.78 -3.34 -2.76
CA ALA A 114 8.79 -2.13 -3.58
C ALA A 114 7.48 -1.90 -4.38
N GLY A 115 6.68 -2.94 -4.62
CA GLY A 115 5.32 -2.82 -5.18
C GLY A 115 4.41 -1.87 -4.40
N TYR A 116 4.58 -1.76 -3.07
CA TYR A 116 3.91 -0.78 -2.24
C TYR A 116 4.15 0.66 -2.73
N ILE A 117 5.39 0.99 -3.08
CA ILE A 117 5.76 2.32 -3.59
C ILE A 117 5.09 2.56 -4.94
N LEU A 118 5.13 1.57 -5.83
CA LEU A 118 4.67 1.69 -7.22
C LEU A 118 3.14 1.80 -7.37
N THR A 119 2.37 1.47 -6.33
CA THR A 119 0.91 1.59 -6.31
C THR A 119 0.39 2.75 -5.46
N GLY A 120 1.27 3.63 -5.00
CA GLY A 120 0.94 4.82 -4.21
C GLY A 120 1.76 4.92 -2.92
N GLY A 121 1.58 3.97 -2.01
CA GLY A 121 2.32 3.93 -0.75
C GLY A 121 1.86 4.95 0.28
N VAL A 122 0.79 4.60 1.00
CA VAL A 122 0.19 5.42 2.06
C VAL A 122 0.87 5.16 3.40
N SER A 123 1.36 6.20 4.04
CA SER A 123 2.10 6.20 5.30
C SER A 123 1.46 7.14 6.32
N PRO A 124 1.64 6.92 7.63
CA PRO A 124 1.36 7.95 8.64
C PRO A 124 2.11 9.27 8.39
N LEU A 125 3.25 9.21 7.69
CA LEU A 125 4.05 10.37 7.28
C LEU A 125 3.58 11.04 5.99
N SER A 126 2.56 10.49 5.29
CA SER A 126 2.15 10.99 3.98
C SER A 126 1.59 12.41 4.01
N ARG A 127 1.02 12.84 5.13
CA ARG A 127 0.50 14.21 5.29
C ARG A 127 1.64 15.24 5.21
N THR A 128 2.83 14.90 5.72
CA THR A 128 4.02 15.74 5.71
C THR A 128 4.84 15.60 4.41
N TYR A 129 5.03 14.36 3.92
CA TYR A 129 6.01 14.07 2.85
C TYR A 129 5.40 13.65 1.51
N GLY A 130 4.08 13.54 1.41
CA GLY A 130 3.38 12.95 0.26
C GLY A 130 3.33 11.43 0.35
N LEU A 131 2.81 10.80 -0.68
CA LEU A 131 2.82 9.34 -0.82
C LEU A 131 4.25 8.84 -1.08
N ALA A 132 4.53 7.55 -0.85
CA ALA A 132 5.83 6.96 -1.17
C ALA A 132 6.21 7.15 -2.65
N ILE A 133 5.24 7.03 -3.54
CA ILE A 133 5.36 7.25 -5.00
C ILE A 133 5.84 8.66 -5.37
N ASP A 134 5.58 9.66 -4.54
CA ASP A 134 5.95 11.05 -4.78
C ASP A 134 7.45 11.31 -4.55
N ASN A 135 8.09 10.38 -3.86
CA ASN A 135 9.51 10.43 -3.52
C ASN A 135 10.39 9.61 -4.49
N ILE A 136 9.85 9.16 -5.63
CA ILE A 136 10.62 8.47 -6.67
C ILE A 136 11.40 9.51 -7.48
N GLU A 137 12.71 9.29 -7.63
CA GLU A 137 13.62 10.15 -8.40
C GLU A 137 14.12 9.47 -9.69
N SER A 138 14.30 8.14 -9.69
CA SER A 138 14.57 7.37 -10.92
C SER A 138 14.03 5.95 -10.83
N ILE A 139 13.84 5.32 -12.00
CA ILE A 139 13.32 3.97 -12.15
C ILE A 139 14.07 3.27 -13.28
N LYS A 140 14.42 1.99 -13.06
CA LYS A 140 14.88 1.08 -14.12
C LYS A 140 14.05 -0.19 -14.12
N GLY A 141 13.85 -0.75 -15.31
CA GLY A 141 13.09 -1.97 -15.48
C GLY A 141 12.75 -2.25 -16.94
N PHE A 142 11.72 -3.03 -17.13
CA PHE A 142 11.27 -3.46 -18.45
C PHE A 142 9.77 -3.24 -18.60
N LEU A 143 9.35 -2.82 -19.78
CA LEU A 143 7.95 -2.83 -20.17
C LEU A 143 7.51 -4.26 -20.55
N GLY A 144 6.20 -4.51 -20.59
CA GLY A 144 5.65 -5.81 -20.95
C GLY A 144 6.03 -6.31 -22.35
N ASN A 145 6.43 -5.41 -23.26
CA ASN A 145 6.94 -5.75 -24.59
C ASN A 145 8.47 -6.02 -24.64
N GLY A 146 9.14 -6.05 -23.48
CA GLY A 146 10.60 -6.28 -23.37
C GLY A 146 11.48 -5.05 -23.48
N THR A 147 10.92 -3.88 -23.75
CA THR A 147 11.71 -2.66 -23.84
C THR A 147 12.30 -2.30 -22.47
N PHE A 148 13.64 -2.19 -22.40
CA PHE A 148 14.31 -1.66 -21.21
C PHE A 148 14.02 -0.17 -21.05
N ILE A 149 13.75 0.25 -19.80
CA ILE A 149 13.55 1.64 -19.44
C ILE A 149 14.50 2.08 -18.32
N SER A 150 15.05 3.29 -18.47
CA SER A 150 15.85 3.95 -17.45
C SER A 150 15.42 5.42 -17.39
N LEU A 151 14.49 5.73 -16.51
CA LEU A 151 13.83 7.03 -16.41
C LEU A 151 14.32 7.78 -15.18
N LYS A 152 14.65 9.07 -15.35
CA LYS A 152 15.07 9.95 -14.26
C LYS A 152 14.24 11.24 -14.30
N LYS A 153 13.61 11.58 -13.20
CA LYS A 153 12.62 12.65 -13.05
C LYS A 153 12.95 13.98 -13.78
N ASN A 154 14.20 14.42 -13.73
CA ASN A 154 14.64 15.68 -14.31
C ASN A 154 15.21 15.53 -15.73
N GLN A 155 15.13 14.35 -16.33
CA GLN A 155 15.70 14.03 -17.64
C GLN A 155 14.68 13.36 -18.58
N ILE A 156 13.40 13.38 -18.20
CA ILE A 156 12.31 12.75 -18.94
C ILE A 156 11.94 13.63 -20.13
N ASN A 157 11.94 13.06 -21.32
CA ASN A 157 11.40 13.70 -22.52
C ASN A 157 9.87 13.54 -22.62
N LEU A 158 9.23 14.12 -23.62
CA LEU A 158 7.76 14.07 -23.78
C LEU A 158 7.21 12.65 -23.98
N GLU A 159 7.95 11.77 -24.68
CA GLU A 159 7.55 10.39 -24.95
C GLU A 159 7.64 9.54 -23.66
N GLU A 160 8.65 9.79 -22.84
CA GLU A 160 8.85 9.11 -21.56
C GLU A 160 7.93 9.60 -20.45
N GLN A 161 7.38 10.82 -20.58
CA GLN A 161 6.54 11.44 -19.55
C GLN A 161 5.35 10.57 -19.19
N LEU A 162 4.66 10.02 -20.18
CA LEU A 162 3.48 9.19 -19.97
C LEU A 162 3.84 7.86 -19.31
N ILE A 163 4.97 7.25 -19.68
CA ILE A 163 5.49 6.03 -19.05
C ILE A 163 5.82 6.32 -17.59
N TRP A 164 6.51 7.43 -17.32
CA TRP A 164 6.87 7.88 -15.98
C TRP A 164 5.64 8.06 -15.07
N GLU A 165 4.61 8.72 -15.57
CA GLU A 165 3.36 8.92 -14.84
C GLU A 165 2.63 7.58 -14.58
N ALA A 166 2.58 6.71 -15.58
CA ALA A 166 1.87 5.45 -15.50
C ALA A 166 2.55 4.46 -14.54
N ILE A 167 3.89 4.37 -14.55
CA ILE A 167 4.63 3.55 -13.57
C ILE A 167 4.30 3.99 -12.14
N LYS A 168 4.09 5.29 -11.92
CA LYS A 168 3.66 5.81 -10.63
C LYS A 168 2.16 5.64 -10.40
N GLY A 169 1.76 4.44 -10.04
CA GLY A 169 0.40 4.05 -9.69
C GLY A 169 -0.11 2.81 -10.42
N ALA A 170 0.39 2.53 -11.64
CA ALA A 170 -0.10 1.44 -12.46
C ALA A 170 1.01 0.47 -12.95
N ALA A 171 2.23 0.56 -12.41
CA ALA A 171 3.37 -0.28 -12.81
C ALA A 171 3.05 -1.78 -12.97
N PRO A 172 2.28 -2.44 -12.08
CA PRO A 172 2.03 -3.88 -12.15
C PRO A 172 1.35 -4.34 -13.44
N PHE A 173 0.68 -3.44 -14.15
CA PHE A 173 -0.11 -3.81 -15.34
C PHE A 173 0.71 -3.85 -16.63
N PHE A 174 1.85 -3.19 -16.70
CA PHE A 174 2.59 -3.07 -17.96
C PHE A 174 4.12 -3.00 -17.80
N SER A 175 4.65 -3.15 -16.58
CA SER A 175 6.10 -3.07 -16.35
C SER A 175 6.60 -3.98 -15.23
N ILE A 176 7.89 -4.30 -15.30
CA ILE A 176 8.65 -5.02 -14.29
C ILE A 176 9.76 -4.09 -13.83
N ILE A 177 9.66 -3.57 -12.60
CA ILE A 177 10.61 -2.60 -12.07
C ILE A 177 11.67 -3.32 -11.26
N THR A 178 12.93 -3.20 -11.69
CA THR A 178 14.07 -3.87 -11.09
C THR A 178 14.86 -2.98 -10.13
N GLU A 179 14.82 -1.64 -10.33
CA GLU A 179 15.53 -0.67 -9.49
C GLU A 179 14.72 0.62 -9.35
N ILE A 180 14.74 1.20 -8.16
CA ILE A 180 14.08 2.49 -7.86
C ILE A 180 15.04 3.35 -7.03
N GLU A 181 15.24 4.59 -7.43
CA GLU A 181 15.93 5.60 -6.61
C GLU A 181 14.90 6.49 -5.91
N LEU A 182 15.05 6.66 -4.61
CA LEU A 182 14.08 7.32 -3.74
C LEU A 182 14.73 8.47 -2.97
N LYS A 183 14.00 9.56 -2.83
CA LYS A 183 14.36 10.65 -1.93
C LYS A 183 14.04 10.23 -0.50
N THR A 184 15.05 10.19 0.36
CA THR A 184 14.86 9.89 1.79
C THR A 184 14.49 11.15 2.57
N ILE A 185 13.95 10.94 3.77
CA ILE A 185 13.65 12.00 4.73
C ILE A 185 14.58 11.90 5.94
N GLN A 186 14.72 12.98 6.71
CA GLN A 186 15.38 12.93 8.00
C GLN A 186 14.57 12.07 8.96
N SER A 187 15.25 11.30 9.80
CA SER A 187 14.60 10.54 10.86
C SER A 187 14.36 11.47 12.06
N ASN A 188 13.10 11.85 12.25
CA ASN A 188 12.67 12.68 13.38
C ASN A 188 12.06 11.84 14.49
N SER A 189 12.03 12.37 15.70
CA SER A 189 11.31 11.80 16.83
C SER A 189 9.81 11.86 16.60
N ILE A 190 9.09 10.94 17.22
CA ILE A 190 7.66 10.75 17.05
C ILE A 190 6.99 10.69 18.42
N LYS A 191 5.91 11.43 18.61
CA LYS A 191 4.94 11.21 19.68
C LYS A 191 3.77 10.41 19.11
N VAL A 192 3.32 9.41 19.85
CA VAL A 192 2.13 8.64 19.54
C VAL A 192 1.17 8.76 20.72
N ILE A 193 -0.10 9.04 20.44
CA ILE A 193 -1.19 8.94 21.41
C ILE A 193 -2.07 7.78 20.92
N GLU A 194 -2.21 6.76 21.73
CA GLU A 194 -2.82 5.50 21.32
C GLU A 194 -3.65 4.87 22.44
N GLY A 195 -4.65 4.07 22.08
CA GLY A 195 -5.46 3.34 23.04
C GLY A 195 -6.77 2.81 22.48
N PHE A 196 -7.50 2.10 23.33
CA PHE A 196 -8.83 1.61 23.01
C PHE A 196 -9.87 2.69 23.31
N VAL A 197 -10.79 2.89 22.37
CA VAL A 197 -11.85 3.88 22.47
C VAL A 197 -13.21 3.27 22.16
N ASN A 198 -14.28 3.93 22.60
CA ASN A 198 -15.64 3.64 22.19
C ASN A 198 -16.04 4.44 20.93
N LEU A 199 -17.22 4.20 20.38
CA LEU A 199 -17.71 4.87 19.16
C LEU A 199 -17.89 6.38 19.34
N ASN A 200 -18.30 6.84 20.53
CA ASN A 200 -18.46 8.27 20.80
C ASN A 200 -17.09 8.97 20.81
N GLU A 201 -16.10 8.37 21.48
CA GLU A 201 -14.73 8.86 21.49
C GLU A 201 -14.12 8.85 20.09
N LEU A 202 -14.32 7.78 19.30
CA LEU A 202 -13.89 7.73 17.90
C LEU A 202 -14.51 8.87 17.08
N THR A 203 -15.80 9.15 17.29
CA THR A 203 -16.51 10.26 16.63
C THR A 203 -15.84 11.60 16.88
N GLU A 204 -15.54 11.90 18.15
CA GLU A 204 -14.87 13.16 18.54
C GLU A 204 -13.43 13.23 18.01
N ILE A 205 -12.69 12.11 18.06
CA ILE A 205 -11.32 12.03 17.54
C ILE A 205 -11.28 12.24 16.03
N ILE A 206 -12.22 11.64 15.27
CA ILE A 206 -12.31 11.86 13.81
C ILE A 206 -12.61 13.33 13.50
N LYS A 207 -13.57 13.96 14.20
CA LYS A 207 -13.86 15.39 14.03
C LYS A 207 -12.62 16.26 14.28
N LEU A 208 -11.92 16.02 15.37
CA LEU A 208 -10.70 16.73 15.71
C LEU A 208 -9.61 16.53 14.66
N SER A 209 -9.49 15.32 14.13
CA SER A 209 -8.44 14.95 13.19
C SER A 209 -8.57 15.62 11.82
N GLU A 210 -9.76 16.01 11.41
CA GLU A 210 -9.95 16.72 10.12
C GLU A 210 -9.30 18.12 10.13
N GLU A 211 -8.99 18.65 11.32
CA GLU A 211 -8.29 19.94 11.51
C GLU A 211 -6.79 19.79 11.83
N PHE A 212 -6.27 18.58 11.95
CA PHE A 212 -4.88 18.33 12.30
C PHE A 212 -3.88 19.01 11.36
N PRO A 213 -2.78 19.58 11.90
CA PRO A 213 -1.66 20.05 11.09
C PRO A 213 -1.01 18.91 10.30
N GLU A 214 -0.16 19.24 9.33
CA GLU A 214 0.40 18.25 8.41
C GLU A 214 1.25 17.16 9.07
N ASN A 215 1.86 17.47 10.20
CA ASN A 215 2.72 16.55 10.95
C ASN A 215 1.98 15.64 11.93
N ILE A 216 0.64 15.78 12.06
CA ILE A 216 -0.20 14.87 12.83
C ILE A 216 -1.09 14.06 11.89
N SER A 217 -1.23 12.77 12.16
CA SER A 217 -2.14 11.88 11.42
C SER A 217 -2.83 10.88 12.33
N LEU A 218 -4.11 10.64 12.08
CA LEU A 218 -4.92 9.63 12.75
C LEU A 218 -4.92 8.32 11.97
N GLN A 219 -4.75 7.21 12.68
CA GLN A 219 -5.06 5.87 12.22
C GLN A 219 -5.99 5.21 13.23
N TRP A 220 -6.95 4.44 12.74
CA TRP A 220 -7.85 3.68 13.61
C TRP A 220 -8.17 2.31 13.01
N ILE A 221 -8.49 1.36 13.89
CA ILE A 221 -8.87 0.00 13.55
C ILE A 221 -10.06 -0.39 14.40
N TYR A 222 -11.14 -0.83 13.77
CA TYR A 222 -12.28 -1.44 14.42
C TYR A 222 -12.27 -2.95 14.13
N ALA A 223 -11.79 -3.73 15.08
CA ALA A 223 -11.77 -5.18 15.07
C ALA A 223 -12.79 -5.72 16.09
N GLN A 224 -12.36 -6.36 17.17
CA GLN A 224 -13.20 -6.68 18.32
C GLN A 224 -13.44 -5.47 19.21
N LYS A 225 -12.47 -4.57 19.24
CA LYS A 225 -12.50 -3.26 19.90
C LYS A 225 -11.98 -2.23 18.91
N ILE A 226 -12.28 -0.98 19.18
CA ILE A 226 -11.75 0.14 18.41
C ILE A 226 -10.42 0.57 19.04
N TYR A 227 -9.38 0.60 18.23
CA TYR A 227 -8.08 1.11 18.62
C TYR A 227 -7.68 2.28 17.74
N VAL A 228 -7.22 3.34 18.36
CA VAL A 228 -6.71 4.51 17.66
C VAL A 228 -5.25 4.73 17.98
N TYR A 229 -4.51 5.25 17.02
CA TYR A 229 -3.24 5.88 17.30
C TYR A 229 -3.04 7.10 16.42
N ILE A 230 -2.68 8.16 17.10
CA ILE A 230 -2.42 9.47 16.55
C ILE A 230 -0.92 9.66 16.58
N PHE A 231 -0.39 9.90 15.42
CA PHE A 231 1.02 9.99 15.13
C PHE A 231 1.41 11.44 14.92
N ALA A 232 2.35 11.96 15.70
CA ALA A 232 2.86 13.31 15.58
C ALA A 232 4.38 13.31 15.37
N GLU A 233 4.83 13.74 14.20
CA GLU A 233 6.24 13.90 13.91
C GLU A 233 6.77 15.23 14.47
N LEU A 234 7.90 15.18 15.19
CA LEU A 234 8.55 16.33 15.79
C LEU A 234 9.70 16.80 14.89
N LYS A 235 9.48 17.82 14.07
CA LYS A 235 10.53 18.37 13.20
C LYS A 235 11.71 18.90 14.03
N ASN A 236 12.91 18.43 13.71
CA ASN A 236 14.14 18.72 14.46
C ASN A 236 14.02 18.40 15.97
N ASN A 237 13.20 17.38 16.30
CA ASN A 237 12.89 17.00 17.68
C ASN A 237 12.21 18.11 18.51
N LEU A 238 11.61 19.09 17.85
CA LEU A 238 10.85 20.17 18.48
C LEU A 238 9.36 20.00 18.18
N GLU A 239 8.57 20.31 19.17
CA GLU A 239 7.12 20.40 19.07
C GLU A 239 6.74 21.87 18.86
N ASP A 240 5.99 22.13 17.78
CA ASP A 240 5.42 23.46 17.58
C ASP A 240 4.14 23.62 18.42
N LYS A 241 3.81 24.89 18.75
CA LYS A 241 2.68 25.23 19.62
C LYS A 241 1.36 24.62 19.14
N ARG A 242 1.11 24.59 17.83
CA ARG A 242 -0.14 24.06 17.27
C ARG A 242 -0.22 22.53 17.46
N THR A 243 0.88 21.82 17.24
CA THR A 243 0.97 20.39 17.51
C THR A 243 0.70 20.09 18.97
N GLU A 244 1.32 20.85 19.88
CA GLU A 244 1.14 20.71 21.33
C GLU A 244 -0.34 20.88 21.73
N GLU A 245 -1.03 21.92 21.24
CA GLU A 245 -2.44 22.18 21.52
C GLU A 245 -3.33 20.96 21.15
N TYR A 246 -3.12 20.34 19.97
CA TYR A 246 -3.88 19.14 19.58
C TYR A 246 -3.53 17.93 20.45
N LEU A 247 -2.27 17.70 20.77
CA LEU A 247 -1.87 16.58 21.62
C LEU A 247 -2.43 16.73 23.03
N MET A 248 -2.39 17.92 23.61
CA MET A 248 -3.03 18.20 24.91
C MET A 248 -4.54 17.98 24.89
N HIS A 249 -5.20 18.26 23.76
CA HIS A 249 -6.64 17.99 23.63
C HIS A 249 -6.93 16.49 23.62
N LEU A 250 -6.10 15.71 22.94
CA LEU A 250 -6.22 14.25 22.88
C LEU A 250 -5.89 13.57 24.22
N GLU A 251 -5.00 14.13 25.02
CA GLU A 251 -4.67 13.64 26.38
C GLU A 251 -5.85 13.73 27.38
N LYS A 252 -6.93 14.44 27.02
CA LYS A 252 -8.17 14.46 27.82
C LYS A 252 -9.00 13.18 27.73
N PHE A 253 -8.75 12.34 26.73
CA PHE A 253 -9.39 11.03 26.62
C PHE A 253 -8.71 10.05 27.59
N PRO A 254 -9.41 9.55 28.61
CA PRO A 254 -8.78 8.82 29.72
C PRO A 254 -8.24 7.44 29.31
N THR A 255 -8.66 6.93 28.16
CA THR A 255 -8.25 5.64 27.62
C THR A 255 -7.03 5.73 26.71
N LEU A 256 -6.55 6.93 26.40
CA LEU A 256 -5.42 7.15 25.52
C LEU A 256 -4.13 7.35 26.33
N GLU A 257 -3.09 6.68 25.88
CA GLU A 257 -1.74 6.77 26.45
C GLU A 257 -0.79 7.45 25.47
N LYS A 258 0.20 8.15 26.01
CA LYS A 258 1.22 8.85 25.24
C LYS A 258 2.52 8.05 25.25
N GLN A 259 3.04 7.81 24.05
CA GLN A 259 4.32 7.15 23.84
C GLN A 259 5.28 8.09 23.09
N PHE A 260 6.58 7.92 23.34
CA PHE A 260 7.62 8.65 22.63
C PHE A 260 8.56 7.65 21.94
N TYR A 261 8.83 7.89 20.66
CA TYR A 261 9.74 7.09 19.86
C TYR A 261 10.83 8.00 19.27
N GLU A 262 12.09 7.58 19.40
CA GLU A 262 13.22 8.32 18.82
C GLU A 262 13.15 8.43 17.30
N ASN A 263 12.47 7.48 16.65
CA ASN A 263 12.29 7.46 15.21
C ASN A 263 11.15 6.52 14.79
N PHE A 264 10.71 6.71 13.55
CA PHE A 264 9.62 5.96 12.93
C PHE A 264 9.83 4.44 12.91
N ASN A 265 11.07 3.98 12.78
CA ASN A 265 11.37 2.56 12.66
C ASN A 265 11.09 1.75 13.95
N LYS A 266 11.07 2.42 15.10
CA LYS A 266 10.81 1.79 16.41
C LYS A 266 9.33 1.58 16.72
N ILE A 267 8.42 2.11 15.91
CA ILE A 267 6.99 2.06 16.15
C ILE A 267 6.43 0.68 15.83
N ASN A 268 5.62 0.14 16.74
CA ASN A 268 4.74 -1.00 16.52
C ASN A 268 3.32 -0.49 16.31
N PHE A 269 2.86 -0.52 15.06
CA PHE A 269 1.57 0.07 14.71
C PHE A 269 0.34 -0.75 15.13
N PHE A 270 0.53 -2.03 15.46
CA PHE A 270 -0.57 -2.92 15.81
C PHE A 270 -0.25 -3.56 17.15
N PRO A 271 -0.93 -3.19 18.23
CA PRO A 271 -0.75 -3.85 19.52
C PRO A 271 -1.18 -5.31 19.44
N LYS A 272 -0.51 -6.17 20.21
CA LYS A 272 -0.77 -7.62 20.22
C LYS A 272 -2.21 -7.95 20.65
N GLU A 273 -2.80 -7.08 21.46
CA GLU A 273 -4.14 -7.21 22.01
C GLU A 273 -5.24 -7.16 20.93
N LEU A 274 -4.95 -6.62 19.75
CA LEU A 274 -5.87 -6.63 18.62
C LEU A 274 -5.95 -8.01 17.93
N ASN A 275 -5.02 -8.93 18.23
CA ASN A 275 -4.93 -10.26 17.62
C ASN A 275 -4.97 -10.26 16.07
N LEU A 276 -4.61 -9.15 15.45
CA LEU A 276 -4.59 -9.02 13.98
C LEU A 276 -3.50 -9.89 13.35
N TYR A 277 -2.54 -10.33 14.15
CA TYR A 277 -1.40 -11.14 13.73
C TYR A 277 -1.60 -12.65 13.87
N GLU A 278 -2.78 -13.13 14.16
CA GLU A 278 -3.11 -14.47 13.71
C GLU A 278 -3.22 -14.50 12.18
N LEU A 279 -2.19 -13.98 11.51
CA LEU A 279 -1.69 -14.47 10.23
C LEU A 279 -1.21 -15.91 10.47
N ASN A 280 -2.12 -16.73 10.96
CA ASN A 280 -1.96 -18.15 10.92
C ASN A 280 -1.72 -18.48 9.46
N ALA A 281 -0.65 -19.21 9.17
CA ALA A 281 -0.42 -19.83 7.88
C ALA A 281 -1.65 -20.62 7.36
N ASN A 282 -2.66 -20.75 8.21
CA ASN A 282 -3.94 -21.41 7.99
C ASN A 282 -5.09 -20.47 7.57
N ASN A 283 -4.91 -19.16 7.55
CA ASN A 283 -5.94 -18.22 7.13
C ASN A 283 -5.63 -17.60 5.77
N HIS A 284 -6.67 -17.37 5.00
CA HIS A 284 -6.65 -16.54 3.79
C HIS A 284 -7.35 -15.23 4.07
N SER A 285 -7.06 -14.20 3.28
CA SER A 285 -7.71 -12.90 3.42
C SER A 285 -7.79 -12.14 2.10
N GLU A 286 -8.77 -11.23 2.02
CA GLU A 286 -8.89 -10.23 0.98
C GLU A 286 -9.09 -8.85 1.58
N VAL A 287 -8.63 -7.83 0.86
CA VAL A 287 -8.64 -6.44 1.31
C VAL A 287 -9.18 -5.53 0.21
N ILE A 288 -10.25 -4.82 0.48
CA ILE A 288 -10.70 -3.71 -0.38
C ILE A 288 -10.34 -2.40 0.29
N SER A 289 -9.56 -1.55 -0.37
CA SER A 289 -9.17 -0.24 0.13
C SER A 289 -9.89 0.87 -0.60
N LEU A 290 -10.52 1.77 0.16
CA LEU A 290 -11.28 2.89 -0.36
C LEU A 290 -10.50 4.20 -0.24
N LEU A 291 -10.93 5.21 -0.96
CA LEU A 291 -10.42 6.58 -0.88
C LEU A 291 -11.58 7.57 -0.91
N GLY A 292 -11.48 8.63 -0.11
CA GLY A 292 -12.46 9.70 -0.10
C GLY A 292 -11.99 10.93 0.68
N GLU A 293 -12.84 11.95 0.66
CA GLU A 293 -12.57 13.23 1.31
C GLU A 293 -13.04 13.25 2.77
N ASP A 294 -12.94 14.41 3.42
CA ASP A 294 -13.38 14.61 4.81
C ASP A 294 -14.89 14.36 4.96
N LEU A 295 -15.26 13.69 6.04
CA LEU A 295 -16.64 13.33 6.33
C LEU A 295 -17.47 14.54 6.84
N LYS A 296 -16.84 15.47 7.53
CA LYS A 296 -17.48 16.69 8.09
C LYS A 296 -18.77 16.35 8.85
N ASN A 297 -19.91 16.83 8.36
CA ASN A 297 -21.21 16.62 8.99
C ASN A 297 -21.72 15.18 8.90
N ASP A 298 -21.13 14.35 8.01
CA ASP A 298 -21.53 12.95 7.81
C ASP A 298 -20.89 11.99 8.82
N ILE A 299 -19.99 12.48 9.68
CA ILE A 299 -19.30 11.64 10.69
C ILE A 299 -20.30 10.80 11.51
N PRO A 300 -21.39 11.35 12.08
CA PRO A 300 -22.34 10.54 12.85
C PRO A 300 -23.01 9.43 12.02
N ILE A 301 -23.35 9.73 10.75
CA ILE A 301 -23.97 8.75 9.83
C ILE A 301 -22.95 7.66 9.45
N PHE A 302 -21.71 8.06 9.22
CA PHE A 302 -20.60 7.13 8.96
C PHE A 302 -20.36 6.18 10.14
N ILE A 303 -20.28 6.71 11.36
CA ILE A 303 -20.05 5.93 12.59
C ILE A 303 -21.18 4.91 12.80
N LYS A 304 -22.43 5.32 12.63
CA LYS A 304 -23.57 4.39 12.70
C LYS A 304 -23.45 3.30 11.64
N CYS A 305 -23.12 3.66 10.41
CA CYS A 305 -22.91 2.70 9.32
C CYS A 305 -21.76 1.73 9.63
N LEU A 306 -20.67 2.24 10.19
CA LEU A 306 -19.50 1.45 10.57
C LEU A 306 -19.86 0.42 11.66
N ASP A 307 -20.61 0.83 12.67
CA ASP A 307 -21.08 -0.04 13.76
C ASP A 307 -21.98 -1.16 13.22
N GLU A 308 -22.97 -0.81 12.40
CA GLU A 308 -23.83 -1.81 11.73
C GLU A 308 -23.06 -2.82 10.88
N ILE A 309 -21.96 -2.41 10.25
CA ILE A 309 -21.11 -3.32 9.46
C ILE A 309 -20.37 -4.25 10.40
N MET A 310 -19.81 -3.73 11.49
CA MET A 310 -19.00 -4.49 12.41
C MET A 310 -19.80 -5.46 13.28
N ASP A 311 -21.05 -5.14 13.60
CA ASP A 311 -21.99 -6.06 14.26
C ASP A 311 -22.29 -7.31 13.42
N ASN A 312 -22.16 -7.19 12.10
CA ASN A 312 -22.42 -8.27 11.15
C ASN A 312 -21.14 -8.93 10.59
N LYS A 313 -19.97 -8.70 11.21
CA LYS A 313 -18.72 -9.31 10.75
C LYS A 313 -18.74 -10.84 10.93
N PRO A 314 -18.20 -11.60 9.98
CA PRO A 314 -18.32 -13.07 9.98
C PRO A 314 -17.48 -13.74 11.07
N ASN A 315 -16.34 -13.16 11.44
CA ASN A 315 -15.47 -13.70 12.48
C ASN A 315 -14.57 -12.61 13.09
N ASN A 316 -13.82 -12.97 14.13
CA ASN A 316 -12.97 -12.05 14.88
C ASN A 316 -11.72 -11.54 14.11
N SER A 317 -11.34 -12.20 13.03
CA SER A 317 -10.22 -11.79 12.18
C SER A 317 -10.63 -10.77 11.13
N CYS A 318 -11.93 -10.50 10.92
CA CYS A 318 -12.44 -9.46 10.03
C CYS A 318 -12.46 -8.11 10.76
N TYR A 319 -12.03 -7.06 10.05
CA TYR A 319 -11.98 -5.71 10.61
C TYR A 319 -12.09 -4.63 9.54
N ILE A 320 -12.36 -3.41 9.99
CA ILE A 320 -12.27 -2.21 9.17
C ILE A 320 -11.25 -1.28 9.83
N ALA A 321 -10.42 -0.65 9.03
CA ALA A 321 -9.44 0.28 9.52
C ALA A 321 -9.30 1.48 8.56
N SER A 322 -8.65 2.56 9.00
CA SER A 322 -8.43 3.72 8.16
C SER A 322 -7.12 4.44 8.48
N GLN A 323 -6.55 5.07 7.47
CA GLN A 323 -5.43 5.99 7.57
C GLN A 323 -5.81 7.36 7.05
N GLN A 324 -5.37 8.40 7.75
CA GLN A 324 -5.55 9.77 7.33
C GLN A 324 -4.51 10.17 6.28
N LEU A 325 -4.97 10.84 5.24
CA LEU A 325 -4.22 11.48 4.16
C LEU A 325 -4.42 13.01 4.20
N GLY A 326 -4.26 13.65 3.06
CA GLY A 326 -4.47 15.10 2.92
C GLY A 326 -3.16 15.90 3.00
N CYS A 327 -3.25 17.19 3.24
CA CYS A 327 -2.09 18.08 3.31
C CYS A 327 -1.16 17.94 2.08
N LYS A 328 0.05 17.41 2.25
CA LYS A 328 1.02 17.26 1.16
C LYS A 328 0.52 16.39 0.01
N THR A 329 -0.29 15.36 0.28
CA THR A 329 -0.78 14.47 -0.77
C THR A 329 -1.72 15.17 -1.75
N LYS A 330 -2.40 16.23 -1.32
CA LYS A 330 -3.30 17.07 -2.15
C LYS A 330 -2.57 18.12 -2.99
N LYS A 331 -1.32 18.44 -2.64
CA LYS A 331 -0.57 19.56 -3.30
C LYS A 331 0.03 19.17 -4.65
N LEU A 332 0.05 17.88 -4.99
CA LEU A 332 0.59 17.41 -6.26
C LEU A 332 -0.46 17.42 -7.37
N ASN A 333 -0.02 17.80 -8.57
CA ASN A 333 -0.90 17.87 -9.73
C ASN A 333 -1.52 16.51 -10.07
N HIS A 334 -2.79 16.54 -10.47
CA HIS A 334 -3.57 15.36 -10.87
C HIS A 334 -2.88 14.52 -11.95
N GLY A 335 -2.17 15.13 -12.91
CA GLY A 335 -1.45 14.46 -13.99
C GLY A 335 -0.08 13.88 -13.64
N SER A 336 0.41 14.04 -12.40
CA SER A 336 1.79 13.63 -12.05
C SER A 336 1.98 12.11 -11.81
N SER A 337 0.88 11.34 -11.78
CA SER A 337 0.88 9.89 -11.56
C SER A 337 -0.50 9.30 -11.89
N PHE A 338 -0.57 7.97 -12.00
CA PHE A 338 -1.84 7.24 -12.10
C PHE A 338 -2.49 6.94 -10.74
N PHE A 339 -1.94 7.44 -9.65
CA PHE A 339 -2.69 7.60 -8.40
C PHE A 339 -3.54 8.87 -8.51
N VAL A 340 -4.74 8.76 -9.07
CA VAL A 340 -5.55 9.92 -9.49
C VAL A 340 -6.31 10.61 -8.36
N HIS A 341 -6.59 9.91 -7.26
CA HIS A 341 -7.45 10.40 -6.17
C HIS A 341 -6.69 11.26 -5.15
N ARG A 342 -5.98 12.29 -5.62
CA ARG A 342 -5.13 13.17 -4.81
C ARG A 342 -5.88 14.02 -3.78
N LYS A 343 -7.18 14.26 -4.01
CA LYS A 343 -8.02 15.02 -3.07
C LYS A 343 -8.40 14.24 -1.80
N SER A 344 -8.20 12.92 -1.81
CA SER A 344 -8.57 12.08 -0.68
C SER A 344 -7.84 12.47 0.60
N THR A 345 -8.59 12.47 1.71
CA THR A 345 -8.11 12.70 3.07
C THR A 345 -8.18 11.47 3.93
N TRP A 346 -8.91 10.46 3.48
CA TRP A 346 -9.06 9.19 4.16
C TRP A 346 -8.84 8.01 3.23
N LYS A 347 -8.22 6.97 3.77
CA LYS A 347 -8.04 5.66 3.15
C LYS A 347 -8.52 4.58 4.10
N PRO A 348 -9.83 4.30 4.18
CA PRO A 348 -10.30 3.12 4.87
C PRO A 348 -10.05 1.86 4.06
N TRP A 349 -9.95 0.72 4.76
CA TRP A 349 -9.95 -0.60 4.13
C TRP A 349 -10.75 -1.59 4.94
N ILE A 350 -11.33 -2.54 4.23
CA ILE A 350 -12.10 -3.65 4.75
C ILE A 350 -11.24 -4.88 4.61
N TYR A 351 -10.98 -5.57 5.72
CA TYR A 351 -10.20 -6.80 5.75
C TYR A 351 -11.11 -7.96 6.11
N ALA A 352 -11.31 -8.89 5.17
CA ALA A 352 -12.03 -10.14 5.37
C ALA A 352 -11.05 -11.31 5.41
N SER A 353 -11.24 -12.22 6.36
CA SER A 353 -10.39 -13.38 6.55
C SER A 353 -11.22 -14.64 6.84
N TRP A 354 -10.70 -15.80 6.41
CA TRP A 354 -11.32 -17.10 6.59
C TRP A 354 -10.26 -18.20 6.73
N LYS A 355 -10.63 -19.34 7.28
CA LYS A 355 -9.73 -20.50 7.40
C LYS A 355 -9.42 -21.09 6.04
N LYS A 356 -8.17 -21.48 5.84
CA LYS A 356 -7.71 -22.18 4.64
C LYS A 356 -8.57 -23.44 4.42
N ASN A 357 -9.04 -23.60 3.17
CA ASN A 357 -9.89 -24.71 2.72
C ASN A 357 -11.33 -24.71 3.28
N ASP A 358 -11.75 -23.72 4.07
CA ASP A 358 -13.15 -23.54 4.45
C ASP A 358 -13.86 -22.68 3.39
N LEU A 359 -14.56 -23.35 2.47
CA LEU A 359 -15.26 -22.68 1.37
C LEU A 359 -16.49 -21.92 1.86
N GLN A 360 -17.17 -22.42 2.89
CA GLN A 360 -18.34 -21.76 3.44
C GLN A 360 -17.95 -20.47 4.17
N GLU A 361 -16.93 -20.51 5.03
CA GLU A 361 -16.40 -19.32 5.70
C GLU A 361 -15.89 -18.29 4.70
N LYS A 362 -15.25 -18.75 3.61
CA LYS A 362 -14.84 -17.88 2.49
C LYS A 362 -16.00 -17.15 1.85
N GLU A 363 -17.07 -17.86 1.47
CA GLU A 363 -18.23 -17.25 0.81
C GLU A 363 -18.87 -16.19 1.72
N ILE A 364 -19.04 -16.49 3.01
CA ILE A 364 -19.56 -15.54 4.00
C ILE A 364 -18.64 -14.32 4.14
N ALA A 365 -17.32 -14.52 4.21
CA ALA A 365 -16.36 -13.43 4.34
C ALA A 365 -16.33 -12.53 3.09
N LEU A 366 -16.38 -13.10 1.88
CA LEU A 366 -16.46 -12.34 0.63
C LEU A 366 -17.79 -11.60 0.49
N GLU A 367 -18.91 -12.20 0.89
CA GLU A 367 -20.18 -11.52 0.89
C GLU A 367 -20.19 -10.32 1.85
N TRP A 368 -19.59 -10.48 3.03
CA TRP A 368 -19.47 -9.39 4.00
C TRP A 368 -18.60 -8.25 3.47
N ILE A 369 -17.45 -8.53 2.84
CA ILE A 369 -16.57 -7.48 2.28
C ILE A 369 -17.29 -6.68 1.20
N TYR A 370 -18.07 -7.32 0.32
CA TYR A 370 -18.83 -6.64 -0.73
C TYR A 370 -20.00 -5.81 -0.18
N LYS A 371 -20.75 -6.34 0.81
CA LYS A 371 -21.80 -5.59 1.49
C LYS A 371 -21.24 -4.38 2.24
N SER A 372 -20.11 -4.54 2.90
CA SER A 372 -19.40 -3.47 3.60
C SER A 372 -18.93 -2.40 2.62
N TRP A 373 -18.31 -2.80 1.51
CA TRP A 373 -17.92 -1.87 0.45
C TRP A 373 -19.11 -1.11 -0.10
N SER A 374 -20.20 -1.79 -0.43
CA SER A 374 -21.42 -1.16 -0.93
C SER A 374 -21.98 -0.09 0.03
N LYS A 375 -21.90 -0.31 1.34
CA LYS A 375 -22.30 0.66 2.35
C LYS A 375 -21.31 1.83 2.47
N LEU A 376 -20.00 1.55 2.44
CA LEU A 376 -18.96 2.55 2.66
C LEU A 376 -18.66 3.40 1.44
N LYS A 377 -18.91 2.93 0.21
CA LYS A 377 -18.62 3.67 -1.02
C LYS A 377 -19.39 4.99 -1.17
N LYS A 378 -20.48 5.20 -0.44
CA LYS A 378 -21.16 6.50 -0.40
C LYS A 378 -20.39 7.58 0.37
N PHE A 379 -19.51 7.20 1.29
CA PHE A 379 -18.63 8.09 2.02
C PHE A 379 -17.25 8.16 1.32
N TYR A 380 -16.80 7.04 0.78
CA TYR A 380 -15.47 6.87 0.17
C TYR A 380 -15.63 6.21 -1.21
N PRO A 381 -15.93 7.00 -2.25
CA PRO A 381 -16.37 6.48 -3.55
C PRO A 381 -15.26 5.90 -4.42
N ASN A 382 -13.99 6.13 -4.08
CA ASN A 382 -12.85 5.75 -4.89
C ASN A 382 -12.08 4.58 -4.28
N ILE A 383 -11.24 3.94 -5.09
CA ILE A 383 -10.44 2.77 -4.70
C ILE A 383 -8.94 3.11 -4.67
N HIS A 384 -8.24 2.57 -3.70
CA HIS A 384 -6.80 2.39 -3.71
C HIS A 384 -6.48 0.92 -3.96
N LEU A 385 -5.76 0.62 -5.03
CA LEU A 385 -5.37 -0.76 -5.36
C LEU A 385 -4.25 -1.23 -4.40
N ALA A 386 -4.65 -1.69 -3.22
CA ALA A 386 -3.74 -2.32 -2.27
C ALA A 386 -3.35 -3.74 -2.73
N GLN A 387 -4.27 -4.40 -3.45
CA GLN A 387 -4.11 -5.71 -4.06
C GLN A 387 -4.73 -5.71 -5.47
N LEU A 388 -4.35 -6.67 -6.29
CA LEU A 388 -4.97 -6.91 -7.59
C LEU A 388 -5.87 -8.14 -7.46
N HIS A 389 -7.17 -7.93 -7.62
CA HIS A 389 -8.19 -8.97 -7.42
C HIS A 389 -8.70 -9.57 -8.75
N ASN A 390 -7.81 -9.81 -9.71
CA ASN A 390 -8.15 -10.38 -11.01
C ASN A 390 -8.83 -11.77 -10.97
N HIS A 391 -8.97 -12.33 -9.80
CA HIS A 391 -9.70 -13.56 -9.50
C HIS A 391 -11.08 -13.33 -8.88
N LEU A 392 -11.46 -12.08 -8.58
CA LEU A 392 -12.73 -11.71 -7.99
C LEU A 392 -13.63 -10.99 -9.02
N ASN A 393 -14.94 -11.12 -8.86
CA ASN A 393 -15.93 -10.50 -9.75
C ASN A 393 -15.95 -8.96 -9.66
N SER A 394 -15.38 -8.40 -8.59
CA SER A 394 -15.28 -6.94 -8.37
C SER A 394 -14.10 -6.29 -9.09
N HIS A 395 -13.21 -7.07 -9.71
CA HIS A 395 -11.96 -6.57 -10.28
C HIS A 395 -12.16 -5.39 -11.23
N ASP A 396 -13.05 -5.53 -12.21
CA ASP A 396 -13.32 -4.48 -13.22
C ASP A 396 -13.82 -3.18 -12.58
N GLU A 397 -14.71 -3.28 -11.55
CA GLU A 397 -15.20 -2.11 -10.83
C GLU A 397 -14.07 -1.46 -10.01
N GLU A 398 -13.24 -2.23 -9.34
CA GLU A 398 -12.10 -1.73 -8.57
C GLU A 398 -11.09 -0.99 -9.46
N ILE A 399 -10.71 -1.57 -10.60
CA ILE A 399 -9.80 -0.94 -11.59
C ILE A 399 -10.38 0.37 -12.11
N LYS A 400 -11.66 0.36 -12.50
CA LYS A 400 -12.34 1.56 -13.00
C LYS A 400 -12.36 2.68 -11.95
N LEU A 401 -12.68 2.35 -10.70
CA LEU A 401 -12.72 3.32 -9.60
C LEU A 401 -11.31 3.78 -9.18
N ALA A 402 -10.29 2.93 -9.31
CA ALA A 402 -8.93 3.29 -8.95
C ALA A 402 -8.30 4.29 -9.92
N PHE A 403 -8.53 4.14 -11.22
CA PHE A 403 -7.93 4.98 -12.26
C PHE A 403 -8.85 6.08 -12.79
N GLY A 404 -10.15 6.03 -12.47
CA GLY A 404 -11.11 7.08 -12.79
C GLY A 404 -11.08 7.50 -14.27
N ASP A 405 -10.92 8.79 -14.51
CA ASP A 405 -10.87 9.41 -15.85
C ASP A 405 -9.62 9.00 -16.67
N ARG A 406 -8.54 8.53 -16.04
CA ARG A 406 -7.34 8.03 -16.73
C ARG A 406 -7.43 6.56 -17.16
N MET A 407 -8.54 5.88 -16.93
CA MET A 407 -8.70 4.45 -17.26
C MET A 407 -8.52 4.15 -18.75
N ASN A 408 -9.05 4.99 -19.64
CA ASN A 408 -8.91 4.81 -21.09
C ASN A 408 -7.46 5.01 -21.55
N GLU A 409 -6.77 5.99 -20.97
CA GLU A 409 -5.35 6.21 -21.19
C GLU A 409 -4.53 5.00 -20.77
N LEU A 410 -4.81 4.43 -19.58
CA LEU A 410 -4.13 3.24 -19.09
C LEU A 410 -4.35 2.02 -20.00
N LYS A 411 -5.56 1.80 -20.52
CA LYS A 411 -5.84 0.75 -21.52
C LYS A 411 -5.00 0.92 -22.80
N THR A 412 -4.89 2.16 -23.28
CA THR A 412 -4.05 2.46 -24.43
C THR A 412 -2.58 2.13 -24.17
N LEU A 413 -2.06 2.55 -23.00
CA LEU A 413 -0.69 2.23 -22.59
C LEU A 413 -0.45 0.73 -22.41
N LYS A 414 -1.39 0.02 -21.80
CA LYS A 414 -1.33 -1.44 -21.67
C LYS A 414 -1.18 -2.12 -23.03
N ASN A 415 -1.97 -1.71 -24.04
CA ASN A 415 -1.90 -2.28 -25.38
C ASN A 415 -0.57 -1.97 -26.09
N ILE A 416 0.05 -0.82 -25.82
CA ILE A 416 1.35 -0.44 -26.40
C ILE A 416 2.50 -1.17 -25.69
N PHE A 417 2.49 -1.20 -24.37
CA PHE A 417 3.62 -1.64 -23.55
C PHE A 417 3.54 -3.10 -23.12
N ASP A 418 2.38 -3.72 -23.22
CA ASP A 418 2.19 -5.16 -22.99
C ASP A 418 1.21 -5.74 -24.01
N PRO A 419 1.53 -5.67 -25.33
CA PRO A 419 0.62 -6.07 -26.40
C PRO A 419 0.25 -7.55 -26.37
N GLN A 420 1.09 -8.39 -25.78
CA GLN A 420 0.84 -9.83 -25.63
C GLN A 420 0.03 -10.16 -24.36
N GLY A 421 -0.20 -9.17 -23.47
CA GLY A 421 -0.96 -9.37 -22.24
C GLY A 421 -0.30 -10.33 -21.25
N ILE A 422 1.04 -10.32 -21.18
CA ILE A 422 1.79 -11.24 -20.31
C ILE A 422 1.75 -10.82 -18.83
N LEU A 423 1.56 -9.52 -18.56
CA LEU A 423 1.41 -8.98 -17.20
C LEU A 423 -0.06 -8.95 -16.77
N PRO A 424 -0.38 -8.73 -15.49
CA PRO A 424 -1.74 -8.73 -15.00
C PRO A 424 -2.71 -7.91 -15.87
N PRO A 425 -3.95 -8.40 -16.12
CA PRO A 425 -4.95 -7.68 -16.89
C PRO A 425 -5.45 -6.42 -16.17
N LEU A 426 -6.00 -5.49 -16.95
CA LEU A 426 -6.76 -4.34 -16.47
C LEU A 426 -8.22 -4.69 -16.33
#